data_08069da0b26cbf08838cfd32039f82e9
#
_entry.id   08069da0b26cbf08838cfd32039f82e9
#
_cell.length_a   1.000
_cell.length_b   1.000
_cell.length_c   1.000
_cell.angle_alpha   90.00
_cell.angle_beta   90.00
_cell.angle_gamma   90.00
#
_symmetry.space_group_name_H-M   'P 1'
#
loop_
_entity.id
_entity.type
_entity.pdbx_description
1 polymer ?
#
loop_
_entity_poly.entity_id
_entity_poly.type
_entity_poly.pdbx_seq_one_letter_code
_entity_poly.pdbx_strand_id
1 'polypeptide(L)'
;MSVESLHARLLGATLFCLLPAASTLAQQAPQVTPRDLRPEAPPKPAVVLPQQPSRSAPPPNADKLFVTLGNAVVQGGFPEFADATERLVAPLRGQRIAVADFYALADDIEALYRAAGYPLVRVVIPPQSLVDGAALQLVVLDGFIERLNLDAVPAAARKAVERILQPLVGRRHLKDEALERALTLAGRVHGLTLRSALGAGSEPGGTVLVLQGLLDSVVGSLSSDNRQSDSIGPWQMTAQLRTNQLLGMGEQAYLYVSGGYPLWHAFETDARRRVAGSGLILPLAANGLSLNPEFTVSDSKPRPIFFALASRSQLRRTSLRLVYPAIVSRQQELTLTAVAEASRQVDTLTYFNFIQDLDRLRVLRFSADWSGKMGEGQMRAGATLSQGTSKFGGRSRAEIAASEVPMSRAGAGPSYTKLEANASYDLGLPWGMQSRSVLRGQAPLRGVLPSAETFGMDGEDGVSALTAGQLSDDGGWVVRQEVSRPVQLPGAVSLAPYAYGAYAHPHTRLAQARADHAEAYGIGLRAGWRNASLSGEFGRGRVSPNGRYETQAFFKAQVQF
;
A
#
# COMPACT_ATOMS: atom_id res chain seq x y z
N MET A 1 -24.01 7.83 -62.49
CA MET A 1 -23.63 7.15 -61.23
C MET A 1 -22.74 5.98 -61.62
N SER A 2 -21.49 6.05 -61.33
CA SER A 2 -20.49 5.06 -61.77
C SER A 2 -20.55 3.80 -60.87
N VAL A 3 -20.25 2.66 -61.49
CA VAL A 3 -20.25 1.34 -60.87
C VAL A 3 -19.33 1.30 -59.63
N GLU A 4 -18.32 2.16 -59.57
CA GLU A 4 -17.40 2.27 -58.40
C GLU A 4 -18.06 2.76 -57.12
N SER A 5 -19.12 3.61 -57.22
CA SER A 5 -19.85 4.11 -56.04
C SER A 5 -20.78 3.05 -55.41
N LEU A 6 -21.14 2.02 -56.17
CA LEU A 6 -22.00 0.93 -55.67
C LEU A 6 -21.17 -0.14 -54.93
N HIS A 7 -19.95 -0.42 -55.43
CA HIS A 7 -19.01 -1.37 -54.77
C HIS A 7 -18.51 -0.82 -53.43
N ALA A 8 -18.26 0.48 -53.30
CA ALA A 8 -17.83 1.09 -52.05
C ALA A 8 -18.93 1.06 -50.98
N ARG A 9 -20.22 1.18 -51.40
CA ARG A 9 -21.39 1.09 -50.48
C ARG A 9 -21.71 -0.35 -50.05
N LEU A 10 -21.52 -1.33 -50.93
CA LEU A 10 -21.71 -2.75 -50.62
C LEU A 10 -20.59 -3.30 -49.71
N LEU A 11 -19.34 -2.89 -49.92
CA LEU A 11 -18.24 -3.19 -49.03
C LEU A 11 -18.40 -2.53 -47.65
N GLY A 12 -18.92 -1.30 -47.59
CA GLY A 12 -19.25 -0.64 -46.34
C GLY A 12 -20.37 -1.34 -45.54
N ALA A 13 -21.43 -1.82 -46.24
CA ALA A 13 -22.56 -2.47 -45.58
C ALA A 13 -22.21 -3.91 -45.07
N THR A 14 -21.38 -4.68 -45.79
CA THR A 14 -20.91 -5.99 -45.33
C THR A 14 -19.88 -5.88 -44.21
N LEU A 15 -19.06 -4.80 -44.20
CA LEU A 15 -18.14 -4.56 -43.09
C LEU A 15 -18.89 -4.13 -41.82
N PHE A 16 -20.01 -3.43 -41.95
CA PHE A 16 -20.84 -2.99 -40.81
C PHE A 16 -21.55 -4.16 -40.10
N CYS A 17 -21.83 -5.26 -40.78
CA CYS A 17 -22.40 -6.47 -40.19
C CYS A 17 -21.35 -7.33 -39.46
N LEU A 18 -20.05 -7.14 -39.73
CA LEU A 18 -18.94 -7.82 -39.02
C LEU A 18 -18.44 -7.03 -37.79
N LEU A 19 -18.83 -5.77 -37.64
CA LEU A 19 -18.41 -4.91 -36.54
C LEU A 19 -18.81 -5.40 -35.14
N PRO A 20 -20.00 -6.00 -34.88
CA PRO A 20 -20.30 -6.53 -33.56
C PRO A 20 -19.43 -7.74 -33.17
N ALA A 21 -18.94 -8.53 -34.15
CA ALA A 21 -18.00 -9.62 -33.90
C ALA A 21 -16.57 -9.12 -33.67
N ALA A 22 -16.14 -8.04 -34.35
CA ALA A 22 -14.84 -7.42 -34.16
C ALA A 22 -14.72 -6.74 -32.79
N SER A 23 -15.80 -6.11 -32.30
CA SER A 23 -15.82 -5.51 -30.95
C SER A 23 -15.67 -6.56 -29.83
N THR A 24 -16.05 -7.82 -30.05
CA THR A 24 -15.85 -8.90 -29.07
C THR A 24 -14.40 -9.40 -29.02
N LEU A 25 -13.63 -9.24 -30.10
CA LEU A 25 -12.23 -9.64 -30.18
C LEU A 25 -11.28 -8.52 -29.75
N ALA A 26 -11.65 -7.25 -29.99
CA ALA A 26 -10.88 -6.07 -29.57
C ALA A 26 -10.91 -5.81 -28.05
N GLN A 27 -11.87 -6.39 -27.33
CA GLN A 27 -12.00 -6.19 -25.86
C GLN A 27 -10.91 -6.86 -25.03
N GLN A 28 -10.00 -7.62 -25.59
CA GLN A 28 -8.81 -8.13 -24.89
C GLN A 28 -7.66 -7.10 -24.79
N ALA A 29 -7.72 -6.01 -25.54
CA ALA A 29 -6.67 -4.99 -25.57
C ALA A 29 -6.69 -3.96 -24.39
N PRO A 30 -7.79 -3.67 -23.69
CA PRO A 30 -7.89 -2.54 -22.77
C PRO A 30 -7.19 -2.71 -21.43
N GLN A 31 -6.82 -3.91 -21.00
CA GLN A 31 -6.12 -4.12 -19.73
C GLN A 31 -4.62 -3.80 -19.79
N VAL A 32 -4.21 -2.99 -20.74
CA VAL A 32 -2.82 -2.69 -21.07
C VAL A 32 -2.17 -1.72 -20.10
N THR A 33 -2.93 -1.10 -19.20
CA THR A 33 -2.33 -0.26 -18.17
C THR A 33 -2.29 -1.01 -16.86
N PRO A 34 -1.14 -1.61 -16.50
CA PRO A 34 -1.02 -2.24 -15.20
C PRO A 34 -1.22 -1.18 -14.12
N ARG A 35 -2.22 -1.35 -13.28
CA ARG A 35 -2.34 -0.59 -12.02
C ARG A 35 -1.13 -0.86 -11.11
N ASP A 36 -0.39 -1.92 -11.37
CA ASP A 36 0.66 -2.52 -10.54
C ASP A 36 2.09 -2.02 -10.84
N LEU A 37 2.28 -1.08 -11.77
CA LEU A 37 3.61 -0.47 -12.04
C LEU A 37 3.94 0.69 -11.09
N ARG A 38 3.10 0.95 -10.11
CA ARG A 38 3.38 1.95 -9.07
C ARG A 38 4.43 1.41 -8.10
N PRO A 39 5.30 2.29 -7.55
CA PRO A 39 6.11 1.90 -6.42
C PRO A 39 5.23 1.40 -5.29
N GLU A 40 5.54 0.24 -4.75
CA GLU A 40 4.92 -0.21 -3.51
C GLU A 40 5.17 0.83 -2.41
N ALA A 41 4.18 0.99 -1.52
CA ALA A 41 4.37 1.80 -0.33
C ALA A 41 5.60 1.26 0.44
N PRO A 42 6.43 2.14 1.02
CA PRO A 42 7.58 1.69 1.80
C PRO A 42 7.11 0.69 2.87
N PRO A 43 7.90 -0.38 3.12
CA PRO A 43 7.57 -1.35 4.15
C PRO A 43 7.35 -0.64 5.48
N LYS A 44 6.45 -1.17 6.32
CA LYS A 44 6.22 -0.60 7.65
C LYS A 44 7.56 -0.57 8.39
N PRO A 45 8.04 0.61 8.84
CA PRO A 45 9.27 0.68 9.59
C PRO A 45 9.12 -0.15 10.87
N ALA A 46 10.13 -0.96 11.19
CA ALA A 46 10.23 -1.60 12.49
C ALA A 46 10.58 -0.52 13.53
N VAL A 47 9.58 0.26 13.95
CA VAL A 47 9.76 1.24 15.01
C VAL A 47 9.84 0.49 16.33
N VAL A 48 11.04 0.36 16.84
CA VAL A 48 11.27 -0.04 18.23
C VAL A 48 11.16 1.26 19.04
N LEU A 49 10.15 1.34 19.93
CA LEU A 49 10.13 2.45 20.89
C LEU A 49 11.40 2.33 21.74
N PRO A 50 12.19 3.40 21.78
CA PRO A 50 13.44 3.35 22.53
C PRO A 50 13.14 3.10 24.00
N GLN A 51 13.85 2.16 24.59
CA GLN A 51 13.81 1.98 26.04
C GLN A 51 14.49 3.18 26.70
N GLN A 52 13.92 3.65 27.78
CA GLN A 52 14.51 4.75 28.54
C GLN A 52 15.81 4.26 29.21
N PRO A 53 16.80 5.16 29.40
CA PRO A 53 18.00 4.84 30.16
C PRO A 53 17.66 4.36 31.56
N SER A 54 18.51 3.50 32.09
CA SER A 54 18.34 2.84 33.39
C SER A 54 18.06 3.85 34.51
N ARG A 55 17.22 3.48 35.45
CA ARG A 55 16.86 4.21 36.64
C ARG A 55 18.06 4.46 37.57
N SER A 56 17.91 5.39 38.49
CA SER A 56 18.78 5.46 39.65
C SER A 56 18.66 4.14 40.43
N ALA A 57 19.71 3.35 40.45
CA ALA A 57 19.72 2.12 41.22
C ALA A 57 19.61 2.46 42.72
N PRO A 58 18.89 1.65 43.53
CA PRO A 58 18.90 1.83 44.96
C PRO A 58 20.35 1.78 45.48
N PRO A 59 20.67 2.54 46.54
CA PRO A 59 22.02 2.52 47.11
C PRO A 59 22.41 1.11 47.58
N PRO A 60 23.71 0.78 47.66
CA PRO A 60 24.16 -0.48 48.19
C PRO A 60 23.55 -0.77 49.57
N ASN A 61 23.09 -1.98 49.80
CA ASN A 61 22.41 -2.44 51.03
C ASN A 61 21.07 -1.76 51.33
N ALA A 62 20.38 -1.16 50.39
CA ALA A 62 19.05 -0.59 50.58
C ALA A 62 18.01 -1.60 51.10
N ASP A 63 18.18 -2.88 50.82
CA ASP A 63 17.46 -4.04 51.32
C ASP A 63 17.67 -4.31 52.83
N LYS A 64 18.77 -3.82 53.40
CA LYS A 64 19.12 -3.99 54.81
C LYS A 64 18.88 -2.74 55.66
N LEU A 65 18.54 -1.64 55.06
CA LEU A 65 18.25 -0.38 55.72
C LEU A 65 16.74 -0.24 55.86
N PHE A 66 16.22 -0.20 57.10
CA PHE A 66 14.81 -0.10 57.38
C PHE A 66 14.46 1.24 58.04
N VAL A 67 13.35 1.82 57.63
CA VAL A 67 12.81 3.09 58.15
C VAL A 67 11.33 2.95 58.35
N THR A 68 10.79 3.49 59.43
CA THR A 68 9.33 3.58 59.64
C THR A 68 8.80 4.78 58.84
N LEU A 69 8.00 4.53 57.80
CA LEU A 69 7.46 5.58 56.95
C LEU A 69 6.35 6.36 57.65
N GLY A 70 6.54 7.64 57.95
CA GLY A 70 5.49 8.50 58.50
C GLY A 70 4.41 8.84 57.47
N ASN A 71 4.84 9.34 56.34
CA ASN A 71 4.01 9.68 55.16
C ASN A 71 4.85 9.63 53.89
N ALA A 72 4.21 9.67 52.72
CA ALA A 72 4.89 9.98 51.45
C ALA A 72 4.22 11.18 50.79
N VAL A 73 5.04 12.15 50.37
CA VAL A 73 4.59 13.35 49.67
C VAL A 73 5.03 13.24 48.23
N VAL A 74 4.07 13.15 47.31
CA VAL A 74 4.32 13.07 45.89
C VAL A 74 4.11 14.47 45.28
N GLN A 75 5.16 15.05 44.76
CA GLN A 75 5.16 16.37 44.10
C GLN A 75 5.17 16.23 42.58
N GLY A 76 4.56 17.16 41.84
CA GLY A 76 4.59 17.20 40.39
C GLY A 76 3.72 16.16 39.68
N GLY A 77 2.93 15.38 40.43
CA GLY A 77 2.00 14.39 39.85
C GLY A 77 0.85 15.05 39.08
N PHE A 78 0.33 14.33 38.07
CA PHE A 78 -0.85 14.80 37.35
C PHE A 78 -2.10 14.60 38.19
N PRO A 79 -3.02 15.58 38.18
CA PRO A 79 -4.23 15.52 39.06
C PRO A 79 -5.07 14.25 38.88
N GLU A 80 -5.16 13.75 37.63
CA GLU A 80 -5.93 12.53 37.31
C GLU A 80 -5.37 11.25 37.94
N PHE A 81 -4.12 11.25 38.39
CA PHE A 81 -3.47 10.08 39.03
C PHE A 81 -3.35 10.24 40.55
N ALA A 82 -3.86 11.32 41.17
CA ALA A 82 -3.73 11.56 42.59
C ALA A 82 -4.30 10.42 43.43
N ASP A 83 -5.55 9.99 43.17
CA ASP A 83 -6.21 8.90 43.88
C ASP A 83 -5.54 7.54 43.66
N ALA A 84 -5.02 7.30 42.47
CA ALA A 84 -4.32 6.06 42.17
C ALA A 84 -2.95 5.99 42.84
N THR A 85 -2.23 7.11 42.89
CA THR A 85 -0.96 7.26 43.61
C THR A 85 -1.17 7.09 45.09
N GLU A 86 -2.23 7.70 45.67
CA GLU A 86 -2.56 7.58 47.07
C GLU A 86 -2.84 6.12 47.46
N ARG A 87 -3.52 5.35 46.61
CA ARG A 87 -3.75 3.90 46.84
C ARG A 87 -2.46 3.09 46.90
N LEU A 88 -1.40 3.49 46.25
CA LEU A 88 -0.08 2.86 46.33
C LEU A 88 0.67 3.27 47.62
N VAL A 89 0.51 4.50 48.06
CA VAL A 89 1.22 5.08 49.20
C VAL A 89 0.57 4.69 50.53
N ALA A 90 -0.77 4.73 50.63
CA ALA A 90 -1.52 4.57 51.86
C ALA A 90 -1.19 3.29 52.67
N PRO A 91 -1.02 2.09 52.04
CA PRO A 91 -0.68 0.87 52.75
C PRO A 91 0.70 0.89 53.43
N LEU A 92 1.61 1.76 53.01
CA LEU A 92 2.99 1.81 53.49
C LEU A 92 3.16 2.76 54.69
N ARG A 93 2.17 3.59 54.97
CA ARG A 93 2.20 4.54 56.10
C ARG A 93 2.24 3.82 57.45
N GLY A 94 3.15 4.24 58.30
CA GLY A 94 3.35 3.62 59.64
C GLY A 94 4.04 2.25 59.60
N GLN A 95 4.34 1.74 58.43
CA GLN A 95 5.05 0.47 58.25
C GLN A 95 6.57 0.68 58.35
N ARG A 96 7.28 -0.31 58.93
CA ARG A 96 8.71 -0.39 58.88
C ARG A 96 9.12 -1.17 57.64
N ILE A 97 9.60 -0.44 56.62
CA ILE A 97 9.91 -0.98 55.30
C ILE A 97 11.36 -0.73 54.93
N ALA A 98 11.91 -1.53 54.01
CA ALA A 98 13.25 -1.35 53.53
C ALA A 98 13.38 -0.13 52.62
N VAL A 99 14.55 0.50 52.59
CA VAL A 99 14.83 1.61 51.66
C VAL A 99 14.65 1.15 50.21
N ALA A 100 14.88 -0.10 49.89
CA ALA A 100 14.63 -0.69 48.59
C ALA A 100 13.15 -0.57 48.17
N ASP A 101 12.20 -0.69 49.15
CA ASP A 101 10.75 -0.60 48.88
C ASP A 101 10.31 0.81 48.46
N PHE A 102 11.08 1.85 48.81
CA PHE A 102 10.83 3.20 48.31
C PHE A 102 11.10 3.32 46.80
N TYR A 103 12.13 2.63 46.32
CA TYR A 103 12.43 2.56 44.89
C TYR A 103 11.39 1.71 44.16
N ALA A 104 10.89 0.62 44.80
CA ALA A 104 9.79 -0.17 44.25
C ALA A 104 8.50 0.67 44.15
N LEU A 105 8.16 1.47 45.17
CA LEU A 105 7.03 2.40 45.13
C LEU A 105 7.17 3.43 44.00
N ALA A 106 8.35 4.01 43.83
CA ALA A 106 8.62 4.93 42.73
C ALA A 106 8.39 4.24 41.37
N ASP A 107 8.81 2.97 41.25
CA ASP A 107 8.61 2.14 40.08
C ASP A 107 7.13 1.85 39.80
N ASP A 108 6.35 1.55 40.84
CA ASP A 108 4.93 1.29 40.73
C ASP A 108 4.15 2.54 40.29
N ILE A 109 4.49 3.72 40.85
CA ILE A 109 3.94 4.99 40.41
C ILE A 109 4.32 5.28 38.95
N GLU A 110 5.58 5.06 38.56
CA GLU A 110 6.00 5.24 37.16
C GLU A 110 5.27 4.29 36.21
N ALA A 111 5.04 3.03 36.64
CA ALA A 111 4.26 2.04 35.89
C ALA A 111 2.82 2.47 35.68
N LEU A 112 2.20 3.14 36.68
CA LEU A 112 0.85 3.72 36.54
C LEU A 112 0.78 4.74 35.40
N TYR A 113 1.74 5.68 35.33
CA TYR A 113 1.80 6.66 34.23
C TYR A 113 2.08 6.01 32.88
N ARG A 114 2.97 5.02 32.84
CA ARG A 114 3.28 4.27 31.62
C ARG A 114 2.08 3.51 31.09
N ALA A 115 1.33 2.86 31.98
CA ALA A 115 0.09 2.15 31.62
C ALA A 115 -0.99 3.11 31.07
N ALA A 116 -0.98 4.38 31.50
CA ALA A 116 -1.86 5.43 30.99
C ALA A 116 -1.33 6.13 29.71
N GLY A 117 -0.21 5.64 29.14
CA GLY A 117 0.34 6.13 27.89
C GLY A 117 1.30 7.32 28.00
N TYR A 118 1.93 7.52 29.17
CA TYR A 118 2.95 8.56 29.38
C TYR A 118 4.34 7.93 29.51
N PRO A 119 5.04 7.61 28.41
CA PRO A 119 6.25 6.81 28.44
C PRO A 119 7.47 7.55 28.98
N LEU A 120 7.44 8.88 29.02
CA LEU A 120 8.58 9.71 29.44
C LEU A 120 8.50 10.18 30.88
N VAL A 121 7.39 9.91 31.60
CA VAL A 121 7.28 10.27 33.02
C VAL A 121 8.29 9.47 33.83
N ARG A 122 8.94 10.15 34.79
CA ARG A 122 9.88 9.56 35.73
C ARG A 122 9.49 9.92 37.15
N VAL A 123 9.70 8.98 38.07
CA VAL A 123 9.54 9.20 39.49
C VAL A 123 10.90 9.08 40.16
N VAL A 124 11.34 10.16 40.76
CA VAL A 124 12.66 10.22 41.40
C VAL A 124 12.53 10.46 42.90
N ILE A 125 13.45 9.86 43.66
CA ILE A 125 13.64 10.12 45.07
C ILE A 125 14.78 11.10 45.21
N PRO A 126 14.49 12.38 45.53
CA PRO A 126 15.57 13.34 45.71
C PRO A 126 16.44 12.99 46.93
N PRO A 127 17.70 13.43 46.99
CA PRO A 127 18.52 13.27 48.16
C PRO A 127 17.81 13.80 49.41
N GLN A 128 17.57 12.96 50.40
CA GLN A 128 16.86 13.32 51.64
C GLN A 128 17.32 12.46 52.80
N SER A 129 17.18 13.00 54.04
CA SER A 129 17.45 12.23 55.23
C SER A 129 16.24 11.38 55.60
N LEU A 130 16.44 10.08 55.64
CA LEU A 130 15.40 9.11 56.01
C LEU A 130 15.58 8.77 57.49
N VAL A 131 14.66 9.29 58.35
CA VAL A 131 14.56 8.96 59.76
C VAL A 131 13.18 8.41 60.08
N ASP A 132 13.05 7.61 61.12
CA ASP A 132 11.79 7.04 61.53
C ASP A 132 10.72 8.13 61.78
N GLY A 133 9.54 7.93 61.18
CA GLY A 133 8.43 8.88 61.24
C GLY A 133 8.52 10.05 60.22
N ALA A 134 9.57 10.16 59.43
CA ALA A 134 9.69 11.21 58.44
C ALA A 134 8.80 10.95 57.21
N ALA A 135 8.53 12.00 56.44
CA ALA A 135 7.86 11.91 55.15
C ALA A 135 8.85 11.65 54.04
N LEU A 136 8.60 10.59 53.24
CA LEU A 136 9.32 10.33 51.99
C LEU A 136 8.91 11.35 50.93
N GLN A 137 9.86 12.06 50.35
CA GLN A 137 9.61 12.92 49.20
C GLN A 137 9.80 12.14 47.92
N LEU A 138 8.79 12.14 47.07
CA LEU A 138 8.81 11.60 45.72
C LEU A 138 8.50 12.73 44.73
N VAL A 139 9.23 12.82 43.64
CA VAL A 139 9.01 13.85 42.61
C VAL A 139 8.68 13.16 41.29
N VAL A 140 7.50 13.43 40.80
CA VAL A 140 7.07 13.02 39.45
C VAL A 140 7.58 14.07 38.47
N LEU A 141 8.47 13.68 37.59
CA LEU A 141 8.98 14.49 36.50
C LEU A 141 8.16 14.22 35.24
N ASP A 142 7.43 15.22 34.76
CA ASP A 142 6.78 15.18 33.46
C ASP A 142 7.86 15.23 32.36
N GLY A 143 8.24 14.05 31.87
CA GLY A 143 9.29 13.92 30.88
C GLY A 143 8.90 14.49 29.51
N PHE A 144 9.87 15.04 28.80
CA PHE A 144 9.71 15.62 27.47
C PHE A 144 10.93 15.38 26.59
N ILE A 145 10.75 15.48 25.25
CA ILE A 145 11.88 15.50 24.33
C ILE A 145 12.53 16.89 24.39
N GLU A 146 13.74 16.97 24.95
CA GLU A 146 14.50 18.21 25.06
C GLU A 146 15.06 18.63 23.70
N ARG A 147 15.61 17.70 22.96
CA ARG A 147 16.17 17.91 21.62
C ARG A 147 16.26 16.64 20.80
N LEU A 148 16.39 16.82 19.49
CA LEU A 148 16.68 15.75 18.55
C LEU A 148 18.20 15.68 18.31
N ASN A 149 18.77 14.49 18.31
CA ASN A 149 20.12 14.25 17.81
C ASN A 149 20.01 13.51 16.47
N LEU A 150 20.33 14.21 15.38
CA LEU A 150 20.25 13.72 14.00
C LEU A 150 21.65 13.55 13.37
N ASP A 151 22.72 13.56 14.13
CA ASP A 151 24.11 13.56 13.62
C ASP A 151 24.38 12.32 12.78
N ALA A 152 23.82 11.15 13.18
CA ALA A 152 23.92 9.88 12.49
C ALA A 152 22.81 9.65 11.43
N VAL A 153 22.00 10.66 11.11
CA VAL A 153 21.05 10.64 9.98
C VAL A 153 21.73 11.27 8.76
N PRO A 154 21.68 10.62 7.58
CA PRO A 154 22.24 11.17 6.35
C PRO A 154 21.75 12.59 6.06
N ALA A 155 22.64 13.49 5.67
CA ALA A 155 22.37 14.91 5.52
C ALA A 155 21.16 15.20 4.59
N ALA A 156 21.02 14.42 3.51
CA ALA A 156 19.91 14.56 2.57
C ALA A 156 18.53 14.27 3.20
N ALA A 157 18.44 13.38 4.20
CA ALA A 157 17.18 13.04 4.86
C ALA A 157 16.92 13.82 6.14
N ARG A 158 17.93 14.51 6.69
CA ARG A 158 17.89 15.14 8.00
C ARG A 158 16.75 16.14 8.14
N LYS A 159 16.59 17.04 7.17
CA LYS A 159 15.51 18.05 7.16
C LYS A 159 14.11 17.44 7.17
N ALA A 160 13.91 16.33 6.43
CA ALA A 160 12.63 15.64 6.37
C ALA A 160 12.28 14.99 7.72
N VAL A 161 13.25 14.33 8.34
CA VAL A 161 13.10 13.71 9.67
C VAL A 161 12.84 14.78 10.74
N GLU A 162 13.63 15.85 10.75
CA GLU A 162 13.48 16.97 11.69
C GLU A 162 12.08 17.59 11.61
N ARG A 163 11.59 17.91 10.41
CA ARG A 163 10.24 18.47 10.20
C ARG A 163 9.13 17.61 10.82
N ILE A 164 9.26 16.27 10.75
CA ILE A 164 8.26 15.32 11.27
C ILE A 164 8.34 15.26 12.81
N LEU A 165 9.54 15.28 13.39
CA LEU A 165 9.77 15.06 14.81
C LEU A 165 9.81 16.35 15.64
N GLN A 166 10.08 17.50 15.02
CA GLN A 166 10.15 18.80 15.69
C GLN A 166 8.93 19.14 16.55
N PRO A 167 7.67 18.78 16.16
CA PRO A 167 6.49 19.02 17.00
C PRO A 167 6.48 18.28 18.36
N LEU A 168 7.38 17.32 18.56
CA LEU A 168 7.53 16.60 19.83
C LEU A 168 8.46 17.33 20.82
N VAL A 169 9.34 18.19 20.31
CA VAL A 169 10.35 18.87 21.15
C VAL A 169 9.67 19.89 22.07
N GLY A 170 10.00 19.84 23.35
CA GLY A 170 9.44 20.69 24.40
C GLY A 170 8.01 20.35 24.84
N ARG A 171 7.37 19.38 24.19
CA ARG A 171 5.99 19.00 24.49
C ARG A 171 5.91 18.24 25.81
N ARG A 172 5.18 18.82 26.77
CA ARG A 172 4.84 18.17 28.04
C ARG A 172 3.62 17.27 27.89
N HIS A 173 3.41 16.35 28.83
CA HIS A 173 2.33 15.33 28.80
C HIS A 173 2.35 14.56 27.47
N LEU A 174 3.56 14.18 27.00
CA LEU A 174 3.73 13.51 25.72
C LEU A 174 3.21 12.07 25.82
N LYS A 175 2.16 11.79 25.06
CA LYS A 175 1.58 10.45 24.98
C LYS A 175 2.35 9.53 24.01
N ASP A 176 2.36 8.25 24.33
CA ASP A 176 2.96 7.16 23.55
C ASP A 176 2.47 7.17 22.10
N GLU A 177 1.16 7.34 21.90
CA GLU A 177 0.56 7.40 20.56
C GLU A 177 1.13 8.52 19.68
N ALA A 178 1.41 9.69 20.27
CA ALA A 178 1.98 10.82 19.53
C ALA A 178 3.45 10.56 19.16
N LEU A 179 4.22 9.99 20.09
CA LEU A 179 5.61 9.60 19.87
C LEU A 179 5.69 8.48 18.80
N GLU A 180 4.89 7.43 18.95
CA GLU A 180 4.82 6.31 18.02
C GLU A 180 4.43 6.76 16.61
N ARG A 181 3.38 7.61 16.49
CA ARG A 181 2.95 8.16 15.22
C ARG A 181 4.08 8.94 14.52
N ALA A 182 4.73 9.84 15.25
CA ALA A 182 5.79 10.67 14.69
C ALA A 182 7.02 9.83 14.27
N LEU A 183 7.45 8.88 15.09
CA LEU A 183 8.55 7.97 14.75
C LEU A 183 8.20 7.09 13.55
N THR A 184 6.97 6.59 13.47
CA THR A 184 6.51 5.78 12.34
C THR A 184 6.50 6.61 11.06
N LEU A 185 6.02 7.86 11.11
CA LEU A 185 6.05 8.76 9.95
C LEU A 185 7.48 9.11 9.53
N ALA A 186 8.38 9.36 10.49
CA ALA A 186 9.80 9.61 10.20
C ALA A 186 10.46 8.38 9.55
N GLY A 187 10.12 7.17 9.98
CA GLY A 187 10.60 5.93 9.38
C GLY A 187 10.02 5.63 7.98
N ARG A 188 9.01 6.40 7.53
CA ARG A 188 8.45 6.32 6.16
C ARG A 188 9.07 7.32 5.18
N VAL A 189 10.03 8.10 5.62
CA VAL A 189 10.80 8.96 4.72
C VAL A 189 11.46 8.09 3.65
N HIS A 190 11.18 8.39 2.39
CA HIS A 190 11.53 7.54 1.27
C HIS A 190 13.03 7.22 1.20
N GLY A 191 13.36 5.95 1.04
CA GLY A 191 14.73 5.44 1.00
C GLY A 191 15.44 5.38 2.34
N LEU A 192 14.82 5.85 3.44
CA LEU A 192 15.46 5.92 4.76
C LEU A 192 15.07 4.71 5.63
N THR A 193 16.07 3.99 6.11
CA THR A 193 15.92 3.03 7.22
C THR A 193 16.35 3.72 8.50
N LEU A 194 15.40 3.97 9.43
CA LEU A 194 15.60 4.75 10.64
C LEU A 194 15.58 3.88 11.89
N ARG A 195 16.50 4.16 12.82
CA ARG A 195 16.52 3.60 14.18
C ARG A 195 16.50 4.74 15.18
N SER A 196 15.83 4.56 16.32
CA SER A 196 15.71 5.56 17.35
C SER A 196 16.10 5.02 18.72
N ALA A 197 16.69 5.87 19.56
CA ALA A 197 17.03 5.60 20.95
C ALA A 197 16.72 6.85 21.80
N LEU A 198 16.47 6.65 23.11
CA LEU A 198 16.36 7.76 24.07
C LEU A 198 17.64 7.86 24.88
N GLY A 199 18.19 9.06 24.96
CA GLY A 199 19.32 9.41 25.82
C GLY A 199 18.90 10.36 26.93
N ALA A 200 19.71 10.49 27.98
CA ALA A 200 19.49 11.47 29.03
C ALA A 200 19.64 12.90 28.47
N GLY A 201 18.73 13.79 28.86
CA GLY A 201 18.82 15.22 28.59
C GLY A 201 19.67 15.94 29.64
N SER A 202 19.78 17.22 29.51
CA SER A 202 20.47 18.11 30.45
C SER A 202 19.53 18.68 31.51
N GLU A 203 18.26 18.83 31.19
CA GLU A 203 17.23 19.32 32.11
C GLU A 203 16.55 18.19 32.89
N PRO A 204 16.03 18.46 34.11
CA PRO A 204 15.22 17.50 34.84
C PRO A 204 13.98 17.06 34.04
N GLY A 205 13.85 15.75 33.77
CA GLY A 205 12.83 15.18 32.89
C GLY A 205 13.12 15.33 31.38
N GLY A 206 14.20 16.02 31.01
CA GLY A 206 14.64 16.14 29.62
C GLY A 206 15.16 14.83 29.05
N THR A 207 14.81 14.54 27.81
CA THR A 207 15.23 13.33 27.07
C THR A 207 15.70 13.74 25.68
N VAL A 208 16.85 13.23 25.26
CA VAL A 208 17.37 13.41 23.89
C VAL A 208 16.87 12.27 23.03
N LEU A 209 16.15 12.58 21.96
CA LEU A 209 15.78 11.59 20.96
C LEU A 209 16.93 11.45 19.94
N VAL A 210 17.66 10.33 20.02
CA VAL A 210 18.80 10.02 19.14
C VAL A 210 18.31 9.19 17.97
N LEU A 211 18.64 9.63 16.75
CA LEU A 211 18.25 8.94 15.52
C LEU A 211 19.48 8.56 14.69
N GLN A 212 19.43 7.38 14.12
CA GLN A 212 20.44 6.86 13.20
C GLN A 212 19.74 6.36 11.94
N GLY A 213 20.31 6.59 10.77
CA GLY A 213 19.70 6.22 9.52
C GLY A 213 20.67 5.73 8.46
N LEU A 214 20.16 4.88 7.57
CA LEU A 214 20.82 4.51 6.31
C LEU A 214 19.89 4.95 5.18
N LEU A 215 20.45 5.55 4.14
CA LEU A 215 19.70 6.10 3.01
C LEU A 215 20.09 5.41 1.71
N ASP A 216 19.11 4.76 1.09
CA ASP A 216 19.19 4.25 -0.27
C ASP A 216 18.71 5.36 -1.22
N SER A 217 19.63 6.18 -1.72
CA SER A 217 19.32 7.34 -2.55
C SER A 217 18.79 6.94 -3.93
N VAL A 218 19.22 5.80 -4.46
CA VAL A 218 18.80 5.27 -5.76
C VAL A 218 18.50 3.78 -5.59
N VAL A 219 17.34 3.37 -6.08
CA VAL A 219 16.90 1.97 -6.05
C VAL A 219 16.41 1.59 -7.43
N GLY A 220 17.05 0.59 -8.04
CA GLY A 220 16.63 -0.02 -9.28
C GLY A 220 15.87 -1.33 -9.04
N SER A 221 14.94 -1.66 -9.91
CA SER A 221 14.34 -3.00 -9.94
C SER A 221 14.08 -3.45 -11.36
N LEU A 222 14.22 -4.75 -11.58
CA LEU A 222 13.90 -5.42 -12.81
C LEU A 222 13.00 -6.61 -12.51
N SER A 223 11.89 -6.71 -13.23
CA SER A 223 10.98 -7.85 -13.11
C SER A 223 10.59 -8.40 -14.47
N SER A 224 10.28 -9.69 -14.51
CA SER A 224 9.76 -10.37 -15.70
C SER A 224 8.70 -11.36 -15.29
N ASP A 225 7.60 -11.44 -16.05
CA ASP A 225 6.55 -12.44 -15.89
C ASP A 225 5.95 -12.84 -17.24
N ASN A 226 5.20 -13.96 -17.26
CA ASN A 226 4.55 -14.49 -18.46
C ASN A 226 3.02 -14.50 -18.37
N ARG A 227 2.43 -13.55 -17.64
CA ARG A 227 0.97 -13.48 -17.43
C ARG A 227 0.20 -12.69 -18.48
N GLN A 228 0.87 -12.15 -19.49
CA GLN A 228 0.23 -11.37 -20.55
C GLN A 228 -0.52 -12.27 -21.53
N SER A 229 -1.47 -11.67 -22.26
CA SER A 229 -2.17 -12.35 -23.36
C SER A 229 -1.20 -12.69 -24.51
N ASP A 230 -1.40 -13.84 -25.14
CA ASP A 230 -0.65 -14.28 -26.32
C ASP A 230 -0.70 -13.27 -27.47
N SER A 231 -1.77 -12.49 -27.56
CA SER A 231 -1.94 -11.48 -28.60
C SER A 231 -0.88 -10.36 -28.54
N ILE A 232 -0.38 -10.05 -27.34
CA ILE A 232 0.69 -9.06 -27.14
C ILE A 232 2.04 -9.71 -26.80
N GLY A 233 2.06 -11.03 -26.64
CA GLY A 233 3.20 -11.82 -26.20
C GLY A 233 3.14 -12.09 -24.69
N PRO A 234 3.23 -13.37 -24.26
CA PRO A 234 2.98 -13.76 -22.88
C PRO A 234 4.02 -13.15 -21.90
N TRP A 235 5.25 -12.98 -22.35
CA TRP A 235 6.32 -12.47 -21.52
C TRP A 235 6.41 -10.94 -21.57
N GLN A 236 6.45 -10.34 -20.41
CA GLN A 236 6.78 -8.93 -20.21
C GLN A 236 7.98 -8.75 -19.31
N MET A 237 8.65 -7.63 -19.48
CA MET A 237 9.73 -7.20 -18.63
C MET A 237 9.52 -5.75 -18.23
N THR A 238 9.77 -5.43 -16.95
CA THR A 238 9.60 -4.09 -16.40
C THR A 238 10.86 -3.68 -15.67
N ALA A 239 11.40 -2.51 -16.02
CA ALA A 239 12.44 -1.84 -15.27
C ALA A 239 11.85 -0.62 -14.55
N GLN A 240 12.25 -0.41 -13.31
CA GLN A 240 11.88 0.74 -12.50
C GLN A 240 13.11 1.33 -11.84
N LEU A 241 13.20 2.65 -11.83
CA LEU A 241 14.20 3.43 -11.10
C LEU A 241 13.49 4.38 -10.14
N ARG A 242 13.95 4.41 -8.90
CA ARG A 242 13.48 5.34 -7.87
C ARG A 242 14.67 6.12 -7.34
N THR A 243 14.49 7.42 -7.16
CA THR A 243 15.47 8.28 -6.51
C THR A 243 14.82 8.93 -5.30
N ASN A 244 15.53 8.90 -4.18
CA ASN A 244 15.05 9.35 -2.89
C ASN A 244 15.86 10.54 -2.42
N GLN A 245 15.22 11.55 -1.84
CA GLN A 245 15.86 12.68 -1.17
C GLN A 245 16.77 13.54 -2.07
N LEU A 246 16.45 13.71 -3.35
CA LEU A 246 17.20 14.59 -4.25
C LEU A 246 17.14 16.07 -3.81
N LEU A 247 15.97 16.48 -3.29
CA LEU A 247 15.74 17.86 -2.80
C LEU A 247 15.86 17.95 -1.27
N GLY A 248 16.03 16.84 -0.58
CA GLY A 248 16.13 16.78 0.88
C GLY A 248 14.82 17.08 1.62
N MET A 249 13.68 16.93 0.95
CA MET A 249 12.34 17.23 1.50
C MET A 249 11.57 15.99 1.94
N GLY A 250 12.12 14.80 1.78
CA GLY A 250 11.43 13.53 2.02
C GLY A 250 10.79 12.94 0.77
N GLU A 251 11.05 13.51 -0.39
CA GLU A 251 10.45 13.16 -1.66
C GLU A 251 11.06 11.88 -2.29
N GLN A 252 10.28 11.29 -3.20
CA GLN A 252 10.73 10.22 -4.09
C GLN A 252 10.30 10.54 -5.52
N ALA A 253 11.23 10.51 -6.46
CA ALA A 253 10.91 10.48 -7.87
C ALA A 253 11.08 9.06 -8.40
N TYR A 254 10.23 8.67 -9.36
CA TYR A 254 10.31 7.35 -9.98
C TYR A 254 9.98 7.41 -11.46
N LEU A 255 10.56 6.46 -12.17
CA LEU A 255 10.26 6.19 -13.57
C LEU A 255 10.19 4.67 -13.78
N TYR A 256 9.38 4.25 -14.73
CA TYR A 256 9.29 2.85 -15.15
C TYR A 256 9.08 2.71 -16.64
N VAL A 257 9.61 1.60 -17.17
CA VAL A 257 9.39 1.17 -18.55
C VAL A 257 9.04 -0.31 -18.54
N SER A 258 8.00 -0.69 -19.27
CA SER A 258 7.58 -2.08 -19.43
C SER A 258 7.31 -2.38 -20.90
N GLY A 259 7.68 -3.58 -21.32
CA GLY A 259 7.47 -4.06 -22.68
C GLY A 259 7.55 -5.57 -22.79
N GLY A 260 7.63 -6.09 -24.02
CA GLY A 260 7.88 -7.50 -24.26
C GLY A 260 9.27 -7.93 -23.77
N TYR A 261 9.48 -9.22 -23.67
CA TYR A 261 10.79 -9.79 -23.37
C TYR A 261 11.59 -10.03 -24.64
N PRO A 262 12.87 -9.65 -24.69
CA PRO A 262 13.62 -8.83 -23.71
C PRO A 262 13.21 -7.35 -23.75
N LEU A 263 13.50 -6.59 -22.69
CA LEU A 263 12.98 -5.23 -22.47
C LEU A 263 13.32 -4.24 -23.61
N TRP A 264 14.44 -4.39 -24.30
CA TRP A 264 14.83 -3.50 -25.41
C TRP A 264 13.86 -3.54 -26.60
N HIS A 265 13.06 -4.61 -26.75
CA HIS A 265 11.96 -4.64 -27.72
C HIS A 265 10.89 -3.57 -27.46
N ALA A 266 10.80 -3.03 -26.21
CA ALA A 266 9.92 -1.90 -25.93
C ALA A 266 10.33 -0.61 -26.68
N PHE A 267 11.58 -0.52 -27.14
CA PHE A 267 12.13 0.65 -27.85
C PHE A 267 12.11 0.50 -29.38
N GLU A 268 11.73 -0.66 -29.87
CA GLU A 268 11.61 -0.92 -31.31
C GLU A 268 10.33 -0.31 -31.89
N THR A 269 10.33 0.01 -33.17
CA THR A 269 9.19 0.65 -33.84
C THR A 269 7.97 -0.26 -33.95
N ASP A 270 8.19 -1.57 -34.00
CA ASP A 270 7.18 -2.63 -34.10
C ASP A 270 6.84 -3.28 -32.76
N ALA A 271 7.33 -2.71 -31.66
CA ALA A 271 7.00 -3.16 -30.32
C ALA A 271 5.51 -3.43 -30.16
N ARG A 272 5.14 -4.66 -29.74
CA ARG A 272 3.74 -5.03 -29.51
C ARG A 272 3.14 -4.36 -28.33
N ARG A 273 3.96 -4.04 -27.34
CA ARG A 273 3.57 -3.31 -26.15
C ARG A 273 4.74 -2.53 -25.62
N ARG A 274 4.47 -1.28 -25.25
CA ARG A 274 5.34 -0.46 -24.42
C ARG A 274 4.52 0.39 -23.50
N VAL A 275 4.96 0.46 -22.26
CA VAL A 275 4.39 1.33 -21.23
C VAL A 275 5.55 2.09 -20.61
N ALA A 276 5.43 3.38 -20.49
CA ALA A 276 6.37 4.19 -19.75
C ALA A 276 5.62 5.17 -18.84
N GLY A 277 6.18 5.44 -17.71
CA GLY A 277 5.61 6.43 -16.82
C GLY A 277 6.62 6.96 -15.83
N SER A 278 6.26 8.09 -15.23
CA SER A 278 7.04 8.76 -14.20
C SER A 278 6.12 9.42 -13.19
N GLY A 279 6.62 9.59 -11.99
CA GLY A 279 5.89 10.29 -10.94
C GLY A 279 6.83 10.83 -9.86
N LEU A 280 6.22 11.65 -9.01
CA LEU A 280 6.91 12.31 -7.91
C LEU A 280 6.03 12.22 -6.67
N ILE A 281 6.57 11.75 -5.54
CA ILE A 281 5.88 11.76 -4.25
C ILE A 281 6.47 12.88 -3.42
N LEU A 282 5.65 13.88 -3.10
CA LEU A 282 6.03 15.08 -2.36
C LEU A 282 5.35 15.09 -0.99
N PRO A 283 6.09 14.97 0.11
CA PRO A 283 5.53 15.22 1.44
C PRO A 283 5.16 16.69 1.62
N LEU A 284 3.88 16.97 1.88
CA LEU A 284 3.36 18.33 2.05
C LEU A 284 3.41 18.82 3.49
N ALA A 285 3.24 17.92 4.46
CA ALA A 285 3.15 18.27 5.88
C ALA A 285 3.81 17.22 6.78
N ALA A 286 4.11 17.60 8.02
CA ALA A 286 4.68 16.73 9.04
C ALA A 286 3.75 15.59 9.48
N ASN A 287 2.44 15.72 9.26
CA ASN A 287 1.44 14.71 9.59
C ASN A 287 1.35 13.55 8.59
N GLY A 288 2.23 13.52 7.57
CA GLY A 288 2.32 12.49 6.55
C GLY A 288 1.50 12.76 5.28
N LEU A 289 0.79 13.92 5.18
CA LEU A 289 0.10 14.31 3.96
C LEU A 289 1.10 14.42 2.81
N SER A 290 0.83 13.74 1.69
CA SER A 290 1.68 13.76 0.50
C SER A 290 0.88 13.91 -0.79
N LEU A 291 1.53 14.46 -1.81
CA LEU A 291 1.01 14.65 -3.16
C LEU A 291 1.82 13.81 -4.15
N ASN A 292 1.14 13.08 -5.03
CA ASN A 292 1.79 12.30 -6.06
C ASN A 292 1.20 12.59 -7.44
N PRO A 293 1.78 13.52 -8.22
CA PRO A 293 1.57 13.62 -9.64
C PRO A 293 2.22 12.43 -10.37
N GLU A 294 1.52 11.85 -11.34
CA GLU A 294 2.00 10.74 -12.17
C GLU A 294 1.55 10.91 -13.61
N PHE A 295 2.41 10.55 -14.55
CA PHE A 295 2.15 10.51 -15.97
C PHE A 295 2.49 9.13 -16.52
N THR A 296 1.60 8.57 -17.35
CA THR A 296 1.77 7.25 -17.99
C THR A 296 1.40 7.33 -19.46
N VAL A 297 2.21 6.71 -20.30
CA VAL A 297 1.90 6.47 -21.72
C VAL A 297 1.98 4.97 -21.99
N SER A 298 1.07 4.49 -22.84
CA SER A 298 1.08 3.10 -23.32
C SER A 298 0.77 3.05 -24.80
N ASP A 299 1.44 2.15 -25.51
CA ASP A 299 1.21 1.85 -26.92
C ASP A 299 1.19 0.33 -27.07
N SER A 300 0.13 -0.21 -27.62
CA SER A 300 -0.08 -1.64 -27.76
C SER A 300 -0.56 -1.98 -29.17
N LYS A 301 0.07 -2.99 -29.77
CA LYS A 301 -0.21 -3.51 -31.11
C LYS A 301 -0.39 -5.04 -31.01
N PRO A 302 -1.55 -5.53 -30.59
CA PRO A 302 -1.79 -6.97 -30.49
C PRO A 302 -1.67 -7.64 -31.84
N ARG A 303 -1.32 -8.92 -31.84
CA ARG A 303 -1.34 -9.75 -33.07
C ARG A 303 -2.76 -9.82 -33.61
N PRO A 304 -3.00 -9.45 -34.87
CA PRO A 304 -4.32 -9.57 -35.45
C PRO A 304 -4.62 -11.04 -35.79
N ILE A 305 -5.88 -11.44 -35.61
CA ILE A 305 -6.36 -12.75 -36.12
C ILE A 305 -6.37 -12.73 -37.65
N PHE A 306 -6.79 -11.60 -38.23
CA PHE A 306 -6.73 -11.30 -39.66
C PHE A 306 -6.01 -9.97 -39.87
N PHE A 307 -5.21 -9.85 -40.91
CA PHE A 307 -4.43 -8.65 -41.20
C PHE A 307 -5.28 -7.35 -41.24
N ALA A 308 -6.48 -7.43 -41.81
CA ALA A 308 -7.40 -6.30 -41.87
C ALA A 308 -7.92 -5.82 -40.50
N LEU A 309 -7.82 -6.65 -39.45
CA LEU A 309 -8.19 -6.32 -38.07
C LEU A 309 -6.99 -5.91 -37.21
N ALA A 310 -5.85 -5.61 -37.83
CA ALA A 310 -4.70 -5.08 -37.11
C ALA A 310 -5.08 -3.80 -36.37
N SER A 311 -4.90 -3.79 -35.04
CA SER A 311 -5.28 -2.69 -34.17
C SER A 311 -4.10 -2.11 -33.41
N ARG A 312 -4.22 -0.85 -33.01
CA ARG A 312 -3.28 -0.16 -32.15
C ARG A 312 -4.03 0.59 -31.07
N SER A 313 -3.71 0.35 -29.81
CA SER A 313 -4.25 1.06 -28.66
C SER A 313 -3.20 2.02 -28.12
N GLN A 314 -3.55 3.28 -28.00
CA GLN A 314 -2.71 4.34 -27.44
C GLN A 314 -3.38 4.98 -26.24
N LEU A 315 -2.71 4.91 -25.08
CA LEU A 315 -3.17 5.50 -23.84
C LEU A 315 -2.22 6.59 -23.36
N ARG A 316 -2.80 7.71 -22.92
CA ARG A 316 -2.12 8.73 -22.10
C ARG A 316 -2.93 8.95 -20.83
N ARG A 317 -2.29 8.90 -19.68
CA ARG A 317 -2.92 9.09 -18.38
C ARG A 317 -2.11 10.05 -17.54
N THR A 318 -2.77 11.01 -16.92
CA THR A 318 -2.21 11.88 -15.89
C THR A 318 -3.07 11.73 -14.65
N SER A 319 -2.46 11.54 -13.50
CA SER A 319 -3.15 11.49 -12.21
C SER A 319 -2.48 12.40 -11.19
N LEU A 320 -3.29 12.98 -10.34
CA LEU A 320 -2.86 13.72 -9.16
C LEU A 320 -3.48 13.04 -7.94
N ARG A 321 -2.64 12.55 -7.05
CA ARG A 321 -3.06 11.76 -5.89
C ARG A 321 -2.65 12.47 -4.61
N LEU A 322 -3.61 12.69 -3.71
CA LEU A 322 -3.40 13.18 -2.36
C LEU A 322 -3.55 12.01 -1.39
N VAL A 323 -2.54 11.75 -0.58
CA VAL A 323 -2.49 10.61 0.35
C VAL A 323 -2.33 11.12 1.77
N TYR A 324 -3.21 10.67 2.66
CA TYR A 324 -3.18 11.03 4.08
C TYR A 324 -3.26 9.79 4.97
N PRO A 325 -2.20 9.47 5.74
CA PRO A 325 -2.22 8.42 6.74
C PRO A 325 -2.97 8.89 7.99
N ALA A 326 -4.28 8.63 8.02
CA ALA A 326 -5.18 9.09 9.09
C ALA A 326 -4.87 8.42 10.43
N ILE A 327 -4.69 7.09 10.42
CA ILE A 327 -4.26 6.31 11.58
C ILE A 327 -2.90 5.70 11.25
N VAL A 328 -1.95 5.88 12.16
CA VAL A 328 -0.60 5.32 12.04
C VAL A 328 -0.19 4.83 13.41
N SER A 329 -0.17 3.52 13.59
CA SER A 329 0.34 2.84 14.78
C SER A 329 0.98 1.51 14.42
N ARG A 330 1.64 0.87 15.38
CA ARG A 330 2.19 -0.49 15.20
C ARG A 330 1.09 -1.53 14.96
N GLN A 331 -0.08 -1.33 15.56
CA GLN A 331 -1.18 -2.29 15.52
C GLN A 331 -2.06 -2.11 14.29
N GLN A 332 -2.29 -0.86 13.85
CA GLN A 332 -3.21 -0.57 12.75
C GLN A 332 -2.81 0.68 11.97
N GLU A 333 -3.26 0.71 10.75
CA GLU A 333 -3.08 1.82 9.83
C GLU A 333 -4.36 2.07 9.04
N LEU A 334 -4.71 3.34 8.85
CA LEU A 334 -5.75 3.79 7.93
C LEU A 334 -5.18 4.87 7.02
N THR A 335 -5.17 4.62 5.73
CA THR A 335 -4.75 5.61 4.73
C THR A 335 -5.95 6.03 3.89
N LEU A 336 -6.15 7.34 3.79
CA LEU A 336 -7.15 7.95 2.93
C LEU A 336 -6.47 8.51 1.67
N THR A 337 -7.06 8.25 0.51
CA THR A 337 -6.50 8.72 -0.76
C THR A 337 -7.58 9.37 -1.60
N ALA A 338 -7.28 10.57 -2.12
CA ALA A 338 -8.10 11.23 -3.14
C ALA A 338 -7.30 11.31 -4.43
N VAL A 339 -7.92 10.93 -5.57
CA VAL A 339 -7.27 10.95 -6.89
C VAL A 339 -8.11 11.71 -7.88
N ALA A 340 -7.50 12.63 -8.61
CA ALA A 340 -8.02 13.21 -9.84
C ALA A 340 -7.25 12.62 -11.03
N GLU A 341 -7.95 11.98 -11.95
CA GLU A 341 -7.36 11.31 -13.10
C GLU A 341 -7.92 11.83 -14.41
N ALA A 342 -7.05 12.06 -15.36
CA ALA A 342 -7.37 12.41 -16.74
C ALA A 342 -6.71 11.38 -17.66
N SER A 343 -7.53 10.66 -18.45
CA SER A 343 -7.01 9.71 -19.42
C SER A 343 -7.61 9.95 -20.81
N ARG A 344 -6.83 9.55 -21.83
CA ARG A 344 -7.25 9.47 -23.21
C ARG A 344 -6.70 8.19 -23.82
N GLN A 345 -7.60 7.32 -24.25
CA GLN A 345 -7.30 6.09 -24.99
C GLN A 345 -7.93 6.18 -26.37
N VAL A 346 -7.17 5.80 -27.40
CA VAL A 346 -7.61 5.74 -28.78
C VAL A 346 -7.25 4.37 -29.33
N ASP A 347 -8.25 3.65 -29.80
CA ASP A 347 -8.07 2.37 -30.46
C ASP A 347 -8.31 2.54 -31.97
N THR A 348 -7.35 2.15 -32.80
CA THR A 348 -7.32 2.38 -34.23
C THR A 348 -7.15 1.06 -34.98
N LEU A 349 -7.96 0.81 -35.98
CA LEU A 349 -7.72 -0.23 -36.98
C LEU A 349 -6.68 0.30 -37.97
N THR A 350 -5.47 -0.19 -37.86
CA THR A 350 -4.29 0.40 -38.55
C THR A 350 -4.34 0.24 -40.06
N TYR A 351 -4.91 -0.87 -40.56
CA TYR A 351 -5.04 -1.12 -42.00
C TYR A 351 -5.94 -0.08 -42.71
N PHE A 352 -7.03 0.32 -42.05
CA PHE A 352 -7.99 1.29 -42.60
C PHE A 352 -7.72 2.72 -42.14
N ASN A 353 -6.74 2.94 -41.27
CA ASN A 353 -6.53 4.20 -40.56
C ASN A 353 -7.81 4.75 -39.91
N PHE A 354 -8.61 3.85 -39.34
CA PHE A 354 -9.93 4.12 -38.81
C PHE A 354 -9.91 4.09 -37.28
N ILE A 355 -10.36 5.16 -36.63
CA ILE A 355 -10.52 5.21 -35.17
C ILE A 355 -11.74 4.35 -34.80
N GLN A 356 -11.48 3.21 -34.17
CA GLN A 356 -12.51 2.27 -33.74
C GLN A 356 -13.29 2.80 -32.55
N ASP A 357 -12.58 3.31 -31.55
CA ASP A 357 -13.16 3.90 -30.35
C ASP A 357 -12.23 4.94 -29.72
N LEU A 358 -12.82 5.79 -28.88
CA LEU A 358 -12.12 6.84 -28.16
C LEU A 358 -12.71 7.02 -26.77
N ASP A 359 -11.91 6.75 -25.76
CA ASP A 359 -12.19 7.09 -24.37
C ASP A 359 -11.40 8.32 -23.95
N ARG A 360 -12.09 9.38 -23.53
CA ARG A 360 -11.48 10.56 -22.88
C ARG A 360 -12.17 10.76 -21.55
N LEU A 361 -11.57 10.16 -20.51
CA LEU A 361 -12.18 10.07 -19.19
C LEU A 361 -11.60 11.12 -18.24
N ARG A 362 -12.45 11.53 -17.29
CA ARG A 362 -12.11 12.32 -16.12
C ARG A 362 -12.73 11.62 -14.92
N VAL A 363 -11.90 11.19 -13.98
CA VAL A 363 -12.34 10.35 -12.88
C VAL A 363 -11.84 10.93 -11.55
N LEU A 364 -12.74 11.04 -10.61
CA LEU A 364 -12.42 11.30 -9.21
C LEU A 364 -12.56 10.01 -8.44
N ARG A 365 -11.56 9.68 -7.60
CA ARG A 365 -11.58 8.48 -6.75
C ARG A 365 -11.30 8.87 -5.31
N PHE A 366 -12.02 8.22 -4.39
CA PHE A 366 -11.78 8.33 -2.96
C PHE A 366 -11.61 6.92 -2.42
N SER A 367 -10.48 6.68 -1.77
CA SER A 367 -10.13 5.37 -1.21
C SER A 367 -9.87 5.49 0.29
N ALA A 368 -10.25 4.43 0.99
CA ALA A 368 -9.86 4.19 2.37
C ALA A 368 -9.26 2.79 2.45
N ASP A 369 -8.02 2.69 2.89
CA ASP A 369 -7.26 1.44 3.02
C ASP A 369 -6.86 1.26 4.48
N TRP A 370 -7.35 0.19 5.09
CA TRP A 370 -7.07 -0.17 6.47
C TRP A 370 -6.24 -1.44 6.53
N SER A 371 -5.31 -1.51 7.48
CA SER A 371 -4.57 -2.72 7.81
C SER A 371 -4.34 -2.82 9.30
N GLY A 372 -4.49 -4.01 9.87
CA GLY A 372 -4.29 -4.22 11.29
C GLY A 372 -4.47 -5.66 11.72
N LYS A 373 -4.22 -5.91 13.00
CA LYS A 373 -4.48 -7.20 13.61
C LYS A 373 -5.98 -7.37 13.82
N MET A 374 -6.52 -8.52 13.43
CA MET A 374 -7.90 -8.92 13.65
C MET A 374 -7.93 -10.36 14.16
N GLY A 375 -8.33 -10.54 15.42
CA GLY A 375 -8.16 -11.83 16.09
C GLY A 375 -6.69 -12.24 16.13
N GLU A 376 -6.38 -13.45 15.68
CA GLU A 376 -5.01 -13.98 15.61
C GLU A 376 -4.28 -13.66 14.30
N GLY A 377 -5.00 -13.15 13.30
CA GLY A 377 -4.46 -12.87 11.98
C GLY A 377 -4.23 -11.39 11.70
N GLN A 378 -3.68 -11.13 10.51
CA GLN A 378 -3.50 -9.79 9.94
C GLN A 378 -4.52 -9.57 8.84
N MET A 379 -5.30 -8.50 8.95
CA MET A 379 -6.29 -8.12 7.96
C MET A 379 -5.87 -6.84 7.23
N ARG A 380 -6.10 -6.82 5.92
CA ARG A 380 -6.07 -5.61 5.09
C ARG A 380 -7.43 -5.49 4.41
N ALA A 381 -8.00 -4.31 4.41
CA ALA A 381 -9.27 -4.03 3.75
C ALA A 381 -9.21 -2.65 3.08
N GLY A 382 -9.76 -2.55 1.89
CA GLY A 382 -9.82 -1.30 1.15
C GLY A 382 -11.15 -1.12 0.45
N ALA A 383 -11.56 0.14 0.30
CA ALA A 383 -12.71 0.50 -0.49
C ALA A 383 -12.41 1.75 -1.33
N THR A 384 -12.85 1.77 -2.59
CA THR A 384 -12.65 2.90 -3.51
C THR A 384 -13.95 3.25 -4.18
N LEU A 385 -14.44 4.47 -3.97
CA LEU A 385 -15.52 5.07 -4.73
C LEU A 385 -14.94 5.83 -5.91
N SER A 386 -15.38 5.50 -7.13
CA SER A 386 -14.94 6.16 -8.36
C SER A 386 -16.12 6.83 -9.05
N GLN A 387 -15.92 8.09 -9.45
CA GLN A 387 -16.91 8.90 -10.17
C GLN A 387 -16.31 9.40 -11.48
N GLY A 388 -16.81 8.88 -12.60
CA GLY A 388 -16.55 9.43 -13.93
C GLY A 388 -17.40 10.67 -14.20
N THR A 389 -16.85 11.63 -14.95
CA THR A 389 -17.55 12.87 -15.31
C THR A 389 -17.20 13.34 -16.72
N SER A 390 -18.16 13.98 -17.39
CA SER A 390 -17.95 14.68 -18.66
C SER A 390 -17.40 16.10 -18.50
N LYS A 391 -17.27 16.59 -17.26
CA LYS A 391 -16.68 17.91 -16.96
C LYS A 391 -15.14 17.88 -17.11
N PHE A 392 -14.51 19.04 -17.00
CA PHE A 392 -13.05 19.20 -17.03
C PHE A 392 -12.38 18.66 -18.31
N GLY A 393 -13.07 18.76 -19.47
CA GLY A 393 -12.58 18.26 -20.74
C GLY A 393 -12.78 16.74 -20.93
N GLY A 394 -13.59 16.09 -20.12
CA GLY A 394 -14.11 14.76 -20.40
C GLY A 394 -15.01 14.76 -21.63
N ARG A 395 -15.08 13.64 -22.34
CA ARG A 395 -15.93 13.53 -23.53
C ARG A 395 -17.40 13.47 -23.11
N SER A 396 -18.26 14.31 -23.68
CA SER A 396 -19.68 14.31 -23.37
C SER A 396 -20.47 13.33 -24.26
N ARG A 397 -21.72 12.97 -23.87
CA ARG A 397 -22.59 12.14 -24.71
C ARG A 397 -22.94 12.82 -26.02
N ALA A 398 -23.13 14.14 -26.01
CA ALA A 398 -23.40 14.92 -27.24
C ALA A 398 -22.18 14.87 -28.18
N GLU A 399 -20.97 15.00 -27.64
CA GLU A 399 -19.73 14.90 -28.42
C GLU A 399 -19.53 13.49 -28.99
N ILE A 400 -19.89 12.42 -28.23
CA ILE A 400 -19.85 11.04 -28.72
C ILE A 400 -20.79 10.87 -29.92
N ALA A 401 -22.01 11.36 -29.80
CA ALA A 401 -23.01 11.28 -30.87
C ALA A 401 -22.58 12.09 -32.11
N ALA A 402 -22.04 13.29 -31.92
CA ALA A 402 -21.63 14.16 -33.01
C ALA A 402 -20.38 13.67 -33.77
N SER A 403 -19.49 12.96 -33.12
CA SER A 403 -18.23 12.45 -33.71
C SER A 403 -18.38 11.11 -34.42
N GLU A 404 -19.50 10.39 -34.24
CA GLU A 404 -19.74 9.03 -34.71
C GLU A 404 -18.68 7.99 -34.23
N VAL A 405 -17.73 8.39 -33.37
CA VAL A 405 -16.74 7.50 -32.78
C VAL A 405 -17.26 7.02 -31.43
N PRO A 406 -17.52 5.73 -31.23
CA PRO A 406 -18.05 5.21 -29.97
C PRO A 406 -17.01 5.26 -28.84
N MET A 407 -17.42 4.92 -27.63
CA MET A 407 -16.55 4.56 -26.54
C MET A 407 -16.12 3.09 -26.65
N SER A 408 -15.11 2.71 -25.92
CA SER A 408 -14.48 1.37 -25.92
C SER A 408 -15.43 0.20 -25.61
N ARG A 409 -16.62 0.47 -25.04
CA ARG A 409 -17.68 -0.52 -24.82
C ARG A 409 -19.05 0.04 -25.23
N ALA A 410 -19.86 -0.84 -25.81
CA ALA A 410 -21.23 -0.49 -26.18
C ALA A 410 -22.03 -0.07 -24.93
N GLY A 411 -22.76 1.05 -25.05
CA GLY A 411 -23.55 1.62 -23.96
C GLY A 411 -22.75 2.30 -22.85
N ALA A 412 -21.42 2.26 -22.90
CA ALA A 412 -20.58 2.99 -21.95
C ALA A 412 -20.75 4.50 -22.10
N GLY A 413 -20.54 5.21 -21.00
CA GLY A 413 -20.60 6.66 -20.95
C GLY A 413 -19.54 7.27 -20.05
N PRO A 414 -19.23 8.56 -20.23
CA PRO A 414 -18.20 9.22 -19.42
C PRO A 414 -18.64 9.44 -17.98
N SER A 415 -19.95 9.40 -17.71
CA SER A 415 -20.53 9.61 -16.37
C SER A 415 -21.00 8.27 -15.81
N TYR A 416 -20.27 7.76 -14.87
CA TYR A 416 -20.54 6.52 -14.15
C TYR A 416 -20.15 6.66 -12.68
N THR A 417 -20.64 5.74 -11.85
CA THR A 417 -20.22 5.59 -10.45
C THR A 417 -20.00 4.13 -10.18
N LYS A 418 -18.89 3.79 -9.56
CA LYS A 418 -18.58 2.42 -9.13
C LYS A 418 -17.96 2.40 -7.75
N LEU A 419 -18.17 1.31 -7.04
CA LEU A 419 -17.54 0.97 -5.77
C LEU A 419 -16.68 -0.27 -5.97
N GLU A 420 -15.41 -0.18 -5.61
CA GLU A 420 -14.49 -1.32 -5.51
C GLU A 420 -14.22 -1.60 -4.04
N ALA A 421 -14.13 -2.87 -3.67
CA ALA A 421 -13.75 -3.30 -2.32
C ALA A 421 -12.79 -4.47 -2.42
N ASN A 422 -11.83 -4.52 -1.51
CA ASN A 422 -10.91 -5.63 -1.36
C ASN A 422 -10.68 -5.95 0.11
N ALA A 423 -10.41 -7.21 0.41
CA ALA A 423 -9.99 -7.64 1.73
C ALA A 423 -9.02 -8.81 1.60
N SER A 424 -8.02 -8.86 2.48
CA SER A 424 -7.17 -10.03 2.65
C SER A 424 -6.96 -10.33 4.12
N TYR A 425 -6.96 -11.62 4.46
CA TYR A 425 -6.74 -12.08 5.81
C TYR A 425 -5.67 -13.15 5.84
N ASP A 426 -4.57 -12.87 6.53
CA ASP A 426 -3.41 -13.73 6.68
C ASP A 426 -3.43 -14.32 8.11
N LEU A 427 -3.52 -15.66 8.22
CA LEU A 427 -3.62 -16.39 9.49
C LEU A 427 -2.52 -17.43 9.59
N GLY A 428 -1.80 -17.45 10.71
CA GLY A 428 -0.91 -18.54 11.07
C GLY A 428 -1.68 -19.80 11.44
N LEU A 429 -1.29 -20.94 10.87
CA LEU A 429 -1.87 -22.25 11.15
C LEU A 429 -0.86 -23.13 11.90
N PRO A 430 -1.30 -24.22 12.55
CA PRO A 430 -0.39 -25.21 13.13
C PRO A 430 0.65 -25.72 12.12
N TRP A 431 1.74 -26.27 12.63
CA TRP A 431 2.88 -26.82 11.86
C TRP A 431 3.61 -25.82 10.96
N GLY A 432 3.53 -24.51 11.28
CA GLY A 432 4.19 -23.45 10.51
C GLY A 432 3.55 -23.16 9.17
N MET A 433 2.32 -23.62 8.95
CA MET A 433 1.53 -23.25 7.78
C MET A 433 0.93 -21.85 7.91
N GLN A 434 0.56 -21.27 6.80
CA GLN A 434 -0.13 -19.98 6.70
C GLN A 434 -1.32 -20.12 5.76
N SER A 435 -2.43 -19.52 6.15
CA SER A 435 -3.63 -19.39 5.34
C SER A 435 -3.75 -17.94 4.88
N ARG A 436 -4.00 -17.71 3.60
CA ARG A 436 -4.32 -16.39 3.05
C ARG A 436 -5.64 -16.46 2.31
N SER A 437 -6.61 -15.68 2.77
CA SER A 437 -7.90 -15.48 2.11
C SER A 437 -7.91 -14.11 1.45
N VAL A 438 -8.31 -14.03 0.18
CA VAL A 438 -8.44 -12.77 -0.56
C VAL A 438 -9.86 -12.68 -1.11
N LEU A 439 -10.50 -11.54 -0.91
CA LEU A 439 -11.79 -11.18 -1.49
C LEU A 439 -11.63 -9.85 -2.23
N ARG A 440 -12.06 -9.79 -3.49
CA ARG A 440 -12.12 -8.57 -4.27
C ARG A 440 -13.49 -8.45 -4.94
N GLY A 441 -14.02 -7.23 -5.03
CA GLY A 441 -15.29 -7.01 -5.69
C GLY A 441 -15.41 -5.61 -6.26
N GLN A 442 -16.26 -5.48 -7.28
CA GLN A 442 -16.67 -4.22 -7.87
C GLN A 442 -18.17 -4.21 -8.10
N ALA A 443 -18.81 -3.13 -7.71
CA ALA A 443 -20.22 -2.86 -8.00
C ALA A 443 -20.35 -1.61 -8.88
N PRO A 444 -20.87 -1.74 -10.11
CA PRO A 444 -21.24 -0.59 -10.93
C PRO A 444 -22.53 0.02 -10.37
N LEU A 445 -22.45 1.15 -9.66
CA LEU A 445 -23.63 1.79 -9.05
C LEU A 445 -24.44 2.54 -10.08
N ARG A 446 -23.79 3.18 -11.08
CA ARG A 446 -24.43 3.94 -12.14
C ARG A 446 -23.67 3.84 -13.46
N GLY A 447 -24.40 3.61 -14.57
CA GLY A 447 -23.84 3.59 -15.93
C GLY A 447 -23.17 2.26 -16.30
N VAL A 448 -22.98 2.03 -17.58
CA VAL A 448 -22.10 1.00 -18.14
C VAL A 448 -20.69 1.55 -18.15
N LEU A 449 -19.72 0.76 -17.72
CA LEU A 449 -18.34 1.21 -17.55
C LEU A 449 -17.57 1.15 -18.88
N PRO A 450 -16.68 2.13 -19.16
CA PRO A 450 -15.68 2.00 -20.21
C PRO A 450 -14.73 0.82 -19.92
N SER A 451 -14.09 0.30 -20.96
CA SER A 451 -13.19 -0.88 -20.83
C SER A 451 -12.09 -0.69 -19.77
N ALA A 452 -11.52 0.51 -19.66
CA ALA A 452 -10.49 0.84 -18.67
C ALA A 452 -11.00 0.80 -17.20
N GLU A 453 -12.31 0.76 -16.99
CA GLU A 453 -12.94 0.80 -15.66
C GLU A 453 -13.63 -0.53 -15.29
N THR A 454 -13.56 -1.54 -16.15
CA THR A 454 -14.08 -2.87 -15.85
C THR A 454 -13.27 -3.56 -14.75
N PHE A 455 -13.89 -4.52 -14.10
CA PHE A 455 -13.31 -5.32 -13.03
C PHE A 455 -12.68 -6.59 -13.59
N GLY A 456 -11.34 -6.67 -13.55
CA GLY A 456 -10.60 -7.91 -13.87
C GLY A 456 -10.61 -8.86 -12.68
N MET A 457 -11.12 -10.06 -12.89
CA MET A 457 -11.20 -11.12 -11.87
C MET A 457 -10.11 -12.18 -12.04
N ASP A 458 -9.41 -12.14 -13.16
CA ASP A 458 -8.18 -12.90 -13.41
C ASP A 458 -6.96 -12.27 -12.68
N GLY A 459 -5.79 -12.87 -12.83
CA GLY A 459 -4.56 -12.37 -12.21
C GLY A 459 -4.22 -13.02 -10.87
N GLU A 460 -3.14 -12.55 -10.26
CA GLU A 460 -2.45 -13.19 -9.12
C GLU A 460 -3.33 -13.36 -7.87
N ASP A 461 -4.16 -12.37 -7.55
CA ASP A 461 -5.11 -12.39 -6.42
C ASP A 461 -6.55 -12.73 -6.85
N GLY A 462 -6.71 -13.44 -7.96
CA GLY A 462 -7.99 -13.84 -8.51
C GLY A 462 -7.98 -15.27 -9.03
N VAL A 463 -8.72 -15.49 -10.13
CA VAL A 463 -8.73 -16.76 -10.86
C VAL A 463 -7.44 -16.87 -11.69
N SER A 464 -6.33 -17.10 -11.00
CA SER A 464 -4.96 -16.89 -11.51
C SER A 464 -4.51 -17.85 -12.61
N ALA A 465 -5.22 -18.97 -12.81
CA ALA A 465 -4.97 -19.88 -13.93
C ALA A 465 -5.57 -19.38 -15.27
N LEU A 466 -6.20 -18.21 -15.29
CA LEU A 466 -6.64 -17.53 -16.50
C LEU A 466 -5.61 -16.48 -16.92
N THR A 467 -5.42 -16.29 -18.24
CA THR A 467 -4.57 -15.23 -18.76
C THR A 467 -5.17 -13.85 -18.52
N ALA A 468 -4.32 -12.83 -18.40
CA ALA A 468 -4.77 -11.47 -18.15
C ALA A 468 -5.74 -10.97 -19.25
N GLY A 469 -6.86 -10.39 -18.83
CA GLY A 469 -7.92 -9.89 -19.69
C GLY A 469 -8.98 -10.91 -20.12
N GLN A 470 -8.85 -12.16 -19.71
CA GLN A 470 -9.79 -13.22 -20.09
C GLN A 470 -11.12 -13.10 -19.35
N LEU A 471 -11.11 -12.60 -18.13
CA LEU A 471 -12.32 -12.42 -17.32
C LEU A 471 -12.41 -11.02 -16.75
N SER A 472 -13.18 -10.14 -17.41
CA SER A 472 -13.47 -8.80 -16.92
C SER A 472 -14.90 -8.38 -17.25
N ASP A 473 -15.57 -7.65 -16.34
CA ASP A 473 -16.93 -7.17 -16.55
C ASP A 473 -17.17 -5.84 -15.78
N ASP A 474 -18.40 -5.28 -15.86
CA ASP A 474 -18.77 -4.05 -15.13
C ASP A 474 -18.59 -4.21 -13.62
N GLY A 475 -18.84 -5.40 -13.10
CA GLY A 475 -18.69 -5.72 -11.70
C GLY A 475 -18.53 -7.21 -11.45
N GLY A 476 -18.69 -7.61 -10.21
CA GLY A 476 -18.56 -8.99 -9.77
C GLY A 476 -17.72 -9.10 -8.50
N TRP A 477 -17.42 -10.32 -8.14
CA TRP A 477 -16.53 -10.62 -7.02
C TRP A 477 -15.66 -11.83 -7.32
N VAL A 478 -14.53 -11.89 -6.65
CA VAL A 478 -13.60 -13.02 -6.70
C VAL A 478 -13.09 -13.32 -5.31
N VAL A 479 -13.08 -14.59 -4.96
CA VAL A 479 -12.47 -15.11 -3.74
C VAL A 479 -11.33 -16.05 -4.11
N ARG A 480 -10.22 -15.94 -3.38
CA ARG A 480 -9.07 -16.85 -3.46
C ARG A 480 -8.68 -17.29 -2.06
N GLN A 481 -8.52 -18.58 -1.88
CA GLN A 481 -7.99 -19.20 -0.68
C GLN A 481 -6.65 -19.84 -1.01
N GLU A 482 -5.64 -19.56 -0.21
CA GLU A 482 -4.30 -20.12 -0.34
C GLU A 482 -3.83 -20.69 0.99
N VAL A 483 -3.18 -21.84 0.95
CA VAL A 483 -2.47 -22.43 2.08
C VAL A 483 -1.02 -22.62 1.68
N SER A 484 -0.10 -22.09 2.46
CA SER A 484 1.35 -22.13 2.21
C SER A 484 2.11 -22.64 3.42
N ARG A 485 3.33 -23.11 3.19
CA ARG A 485 4.28 -23.48 4.26
C ARG A 485 5.63 -22.79 4.04
N PRO A 486 5.82 -21.59 4.60
CA PRO A 486 7.10 -20.90 4.50
C PRO A 486 8.20 -21.68 5.23
N VAL A 487 9.35 -21.82 4.58
CA VAL A 487 10.55 -22.49 5.14
C VAL A 487 11.74 -21.57 4.91
N GLN A 488 12.51 -21.34 5.97
CA GLN A 488 13.77 -20.61 5.88
C GLN A 488 14.91 -21.61 5.75
N LEU A 489 15.72 -21.46 4.72
CA LEU A 489 16.91 -22.26 4.46
C LEU A 489 18.18 -21.47 4.80
N PRO A 490 19.32 -22.14 5.03
CA PRO A 490 20.61 -21.47 5.17
C PRO A 490 20.93 -20.54 3.99
N GLY A 491 21.69 -19.46 4.22
CA GLY A 491 22.08 -18.51 3.17
C GLY A 491 21.02 -17.45 2.84
N ALA A 492 20.10 -17.17 3.76
CA ALA A 492 19.01 -16.20 3.59
C ALA A 492 18.05 -16.55 2.42
N VAL A 493 17.85 -17.84 2.17
CA VAL A 493 16.89 -18.35 1.18
C VAL A 493 15.57 -18.65 1.89
N SER A 494 14.48 -18.07 1.40
CA SER A 494 13.12 -18.41 1.81
C SER A 494 12.41 -19.19 0.71
N LEU A 495 11.70 -20.26 1.08
CA LEU A 495 10.83 -21.00 0.18
C LEU A 495 9.42 -21.05 0.78
N ALA A 496 8.41 -20.92 -0.07
CA ALA A 496 7.02 -21.03 0.35
C ALA A 496 6.22 -21.78 -0.73
N PRO A 497 6.19 -23.14 -0.68
CA PRO A 497 5.23 -23.89 -1.47
C PRO A 497 3.81 -23.57 -1.01
N TYR A 498 2.86 -23.53 -1.96
CA TYR A 498 1.46 -23.27 -1.67
C TYR A 498 0.52 -24.03 -2.59
N ALA A 499 -0.71 -24.20 -2.12
CA ALA A 499 -1.83 -24.63 -2.92
C ALA A 499 -2.96 -23.61 -2.82
N TYR A 500 -3.74 -23.45 -3.88
CA TYR A 500 -4.82 -22.48 -3.90
C TYR A 500 -6.07 -22.98 -4.63
N GLY A 501 -7.21 -22.38 -4.27
CA GLY A 501 -8.46 -22.42 -5.00
C GLY A 501 -9.03 -21.02 -5.13
N ALA A 502 -9.65 -20.73 -6.26
CA ALA A 502 -10.27 -19.43 -6.53
C ALA A 502 -11.58 -19.60 -7.29
N TYR A 503 -12.52 -18.70 -7.01
CA TYR A 503 -13.82 -18.65 -7.65
C TYR A 503 -14.21 -17.19 -7.92
N ALA A 504 -14.78 -16.92 -9.09
CA ALA A 504 -15.23 -15.59 -9.48
C ALA A 504 -16.64 -15.63 -10.06
N HIS A 505 -17.43 -14.60 -9.77
CA HIS A 505 -18.75 -14.40 -10.32
C HIS A 505 -18.82 -12.99 -10.95
N PRO A 506 -18.81 -12.89 -12.30
CA PRO A 506 -18.93 -11.62 -13.00
C PRO A 506 -20.36 -11.08 -12.93
N HIS A 507 -20.50 -9.78 -13.02
CA HIS A 507 -21.77 -9.08 -13.12
C HIS A 507 -21.72 -8.04 -14.24
N THR A 508 -22.55 -8.22 -15.27
CA THR A 508 -22.62 -7.30 -16.40
C THR A 508 -23.88 -6.44 -16.33
N ARG A 509 -23.77 -5.22 -16.83
CA ARG A 509 -24.91 -4.34 -17.15
C ARG A 509 -25.30 -4.39 -18.63
N LEU A 510 -24.59 -5.15 -19.43
CA LEU A 510 -24.93 -5.40 -20.82
C LEU A 510 -26.07 -6.43 -20.91
N ALA A 511 -26.82 -6.39 -22.02
CA ALA A 511 -27.97 -7.27 -22.23
C ALA A 511 -27.63 -8.77 -22.31
N GLN A 512 -26.37 -9.11 -22.57
CA GLN A 512 -25.88 -10.50 -22.65
C GLN A 512 -24.74 -10.70 -21.66
N ALA A 513 -24.94 -11.61 -20.70
CA ALA A 513 -23.89 -12.11 -19.86
C ALA A 513 -22.92 -12.97 -20.69
N ARG A 514 -21.61 -12.78 -20.49
CA ARG A 514 -20.56 -13.53 -21.20
C ARG A 514 -20.12 -14.77 -20.44
N ALA A 515 -20.16 -14.69 -19.12
CA ALA A 515 -19.77 -15.77 -18.23
C ALA A 515 -20.70 -15.79 -17.01
N ASP A 516 -21.01 -16.98 -16.52
CA ASP A 516 -21.76 -17.16 -15.28
C ASP A 516 -20.82 -17.15 -14.07
N HIS A 517 -19.71 -17.88 -14.17
CA HIS A 517 -18.68 -17.93 -13.15
C HIS A 517 -17.35 -18.39 -13.76
N ALA A 518 -16.29 -18.24 -12.99
CA ALA A 518 -15.00 -18.85 -13.30
C ALA A 518 -14.38 -19.46 -12.04
N GLU A 519 -13.62 -20.50 -12.23
CA GLU A 519 -12.93 -21.19 -11.16
C GLU A 519 -11.50 -21.54 -11.55
N ALA A 520 -10.60 -21.60 -10.57
CA ALA A 520 -9.24 -22.07 -10.75
C ALA A 520 -8.72 -22.73 -9.48
N TYR A 521 -7.81 -23.66 -9.65
CA TYR A 521 -7.05 -24.29 -8.57
C TYR A 521 -5.67 -24.67 -9.06
N GLY A 522 -4.73 -24.74 -8.14
CA GLY A 522 -3.37 -25.08 -8.50
C GLY A 522 -2.41 -25.09 -7.31
N ILE A 523 -1.16 -25.24 -7.67
CA ILE A 523 -0.03 -25.20 -6.74
C ILE A 523 1.02 -24.22 -7.21
N GLY A 524 1.84 -23.76 -6.31
CA GLY A 524 2.95 -22.87 -6.65
C GLY A 524 4.06 -22.91 -5.63
N LEU A 525 5.13 -22.22 -5.98
CA LEU A 525 6.30 -22.02 -5.14
C LEU A 525 6.74 -20.56 -5.21
N ARG A 526 6.96 -19.95 -4.07
CA ARG A 526 7.67 -18.67 -3.95
C ARG A 526 9.04 -18.91 -3.35
N ALA A 527 10.05 -18.34 -3.95
CA ALA A 527 11.42 -18.35 -3.45
C ALA A 527 11.94 -16.92 -3.33
N GLY A 528 12.63 -16.62 -2.23
CA GLY A 528 13.31 -15.35 -2.01
C GLY A 528 14.77 -15.59 -1.65
N TRP A 529 15.66 -14.76 -2.19
CA TRP A 529 17.07 -14.76 -1.85
C TRP A 529 17.62 -13.34 -1.91
N ARG A 530 17.99 -12.79 -0.74
CA ARG A 530 18.45 -11.40 -0.64
C ARG A 530 17.46 -10.43 -1.32
N ASN A 531 17.89 -9.80 -2.38
CA ASN A 531 17.14 -8.80 -3.15
C ASN A 531 16.42 -9.40 -4.37
N ALA A 532 16.40 -10.72 -4.52
CA ALA A 532 15.77 -11.42 -5.63
C ALA A 532 14.59 -12.26 -5.15
N SER A 533 13.54 -12.33 -5.96
CA SER A 533 12.41 -13.22 -5.75
C SER A 533 12.03 -13.93 -7.04
N LEU A 534 11.59 -15.18 -6.90
CA LEU A 534 11.07 -16.01 -7.98
C LEU A 534 9.76 -16.62 -7.52
N SER A 535 8.75 -16.63 -8.38
CA SER A 535 7.53 -17.39 -8.14
C SER A 535 7.16 -18.20 -9.38
N GLY A 536 6.68 -19.40 -9.15
CA GLY A 536 6.10 -20.27 -10.17
C GLY A 536 4.75 -20.77 -9.69
N GLU A 537 3.78 -20.80 -10.59
CA GLU A 537 2.44 -21.29 -10.32
C GLU A 537 1.99 -22.19 -11.49
N PHE A 538 1.44 -23.34 -11.16
CA PHE A 538 0.84 -24.25 -12.10
C PHE A 538 -0.61 -24.49 -11.69
N GLY A 539 -1.55 -24.20 -12.59
CA GLY A 539 -2.96 -24.26 -12.25
C GLY A 539 -3.86 -24.62 -13.43
N ARG A 540 -5.07 -24.97 -13.09
CA ARG A 540 -6.17 -25.21 -14.05
C ARG A 540 -7.31 -24.27 -13.74
N GLY A 541 -7.89 -23.68 -14.79
CA GLY A 541 -9.03 -22.79 -14.66
C GLY A 541 -10.01 -22.96 -15.80
N ARG A 542 -11.24 -22.53 -15.60
CA ARG A 542 -12.26 -22.46 -16.66
C ARG A 542 -13.19 -21.28 -16.44
N VAL A 543 -13.82 -20.84 -17.53
CA VAL A 543 -14.91 -19.86 -17.52
C VAL A 543 -16.19 -20.56 -17.98
N SER A 544 -17.21 -20.61 -17.13
CA SER A 544 -18.52 -21.24 -17.41
C SER A 544 -19.44 -20.22 -18.15
N PRO A 545 -20.41 -20.69 -19.00
CA PRO A 545 -20.80 -22.08 -19.18
C PRO A 545 -20.00 -22.84 -20.26
N ASN A 546 -19.32 -22.15 -21.17
CA ASN A 546 -18.81 -22.77 -22.40
C ASN A 546 -17.29 -23.05 -22.39
N GLY A 547 -16.57 -22.64 -21.35
CA GLY A 547 -15.13 -22.82 -21.23
C GLY A 547 -14.74 -24.26 -20.88
N ARG A 548 -13.66 -24.74 -21.51
CA ARG A 548 -12.97 -25.96 -21.07
C ARG A 548 -11.95 -25.61 -20.01
N TYR A 549 -11.54 -26.58 -19.21
CA TYR A 549 -10.41 -26.40 -18.32
C TYR A 549 -9.14 -26.23 -19.14
N GLU A 550 -8.49 -25.08 -18.94
CA GLU A 550 -7.18 -24.75 -19.46
C GLU A 550 -6.14 -24.94 -18.37
N THR A 551 -4.97 -25.42 -18.74
CA THR A 551 -3.84 -25.59 -17.82
C THR A 551 -2.80 -24.54 -18.16
N GLN A 552 -2.37 -23.78 -17.18
CA GLN A 552 -1.42 -22.69 -17.34
C GLN A 552 -0.27 -22.81 -16.35
N ALA A 553 0.91 -22.36 -16.78
CA ALA A 553 2.09 -22.23 -15.95
C ALA A 553 2.57 -20.78 -15.98
N PHE A 554 2.63 -20.14 -14.82
CA PHE A 554 3.06 -18.76 -14.69
C PHE A 554 4.35 -18.67 -13.91
N PHE A 555 5.21 -17.77 -14.35
CA PHE A 555 6.49 -17.46 -13.73
C PHE A 555 6.63 -15.96 -13.55
N LYS A 556 7.22 -15.57 -12.44
CA LYS A 556 7.59 -14.18 -12.16
C LYS A 556 8.94 -14.17 -11.46
N ALA A 557 9.85 -13.37 -11.97
CA ALA A 557 11.14 -13.12 -11.36
C ALA A 557 11.30 -11.61 -11.14
N GLN A 558 11.91 -11.24 -10.02
CA GLN A 558 12.21 -9.85 -9.70
C GLN A 558 13.54 -9.75 -8.98
N VAL A 559 14.31 -8.72 -9.31
CA VAL A 559 15.54 -8.32 -8.59
C VAL A 559 15.49 -6.83 -8.31
N GLN A 560 15.98 -6.46 -7.12
CA GLN A 560 16.15 -5.07 -6.68
C GLN A 560 17.64 -4.82 -6.41
N PHE A 561 18.15 -3.65 -6.75
CA PHE A 561 19.57 -3.28 -6.60
C PHE A 561 19.72 -1.79 -6.33
#